data_723fda1111eb72879fca81605452333a
#
_entry.id   723fda1111eb72879fca81605452333a
#
_cell.length_a   1.000
_cell.length_b   1.000
_cell.length_c   1.000
_cell.angle_alpha   90.00
_cell.angle_beta   90.00
_cell.angle_gamma   90.00
#
_symmetry.space_group_name_H-M   'P 1'
#
loop_
_entity.id
_entity.type
_entity.pdbx_description
1 polymer ?
#
loop_
_entity_poly.entity_id
_entity_poly.type
_entity_poly.pdbx_seq_one_letter_code
_entity_poly.pdbx_strand_id
1 'polypeptide(L)'
;MNRTNFIKLLGLGSVALHSFPSMAFNTRNTDTLELIGKGNPTVFGNGFSLRKEAYDAFVKMRAAAEKEGISIHVVSSYRNYAHQNRIWERKYKRFTKQGLSPIKAIEKIIAYSTIPGTSRHHWATDIDIIDKNTTYSGDVLVPRKFHGDGPFCKLREWLEANANTYGFYIVYTDRANRKGFKYEPWHYSYAPLSKPMLTEYRKLDIKKMLQAEKLMGSEHFNEKFINSYIKENILDINPELLS
;
A
#
# COMPACT_ATOMS: atom_id res chain seq x y z
N MET A 1 -59.09 0.96 -25.06
CA MET A 1 -58.11 1.55 -24.10
C MET A 1 -56.85 1.88 -24.88
N ASN A 2 -56.60 3.17 -25.07
CA ASN A 2 -55.58 3.67 -25.99
C ASN A 2 -54.15 3.57 -25.42
N ARG A 3 -53.24 3.16 -26.30
CA ARG A 3 -51.78 2.97 -26.06
C ARG A 3 -50.98 4.24 -25.70
N THR A 4 -51.65 5.38 -25.47
CA THR A 4 -50.99 6.69 -25.37
C THR A 4 -50.75 7.16 -23.92
N ASN A 5 -51.16 6.39 -22.90
CA ASN A 5 -51.01 6.80 -21.49
C ASN A 5 -49.88 6.09 -20.71
N PHE A 6 -49.02 5.30 -21.40
CA PHE A 6 -47.91 4.59 -20.74
C PHE A 6 -46.54 5.32 -20.81
N ILE A 7 -46.47 6.44 -21.52
CA ILE A 7 -45.17 7.14 -21.78
C ILE A 7 -45.00 8.42 -20.94
N LYS A 8 -45.87 8.68 -19.95
CA LYS A 8 -45.72 9.90 -19.11
C LYS A 8 -45.20 9.68 -17.69
N LEU A 9 -44.62 8.54 -17.37
CA LEU A 9 -44.06 8.29 -16.03
C LEU A 9 -42.55 7.93 -16.05
N LEU A 10 -41.80 8.37 -17.05
CA LEU A 10 -40.35 8.29 -17.12
C LEU A 10 -39.78 9.71 -17.29
N GLY A 11 -39.96 10.50 -16.28
CA GLY A 11 -39.37 11.84 -16.24
C GLY A 11 -38.99 12.22 -14.82
N LEU A 12 -37.70 12.54 -14.65
CA LEU A 12 -37.08 13.14 -13.46
C LEU A 12 -36.52 12.17 -12.43
N GLY A 13 -35.67 11.23 -12.88
CA GLY A 13 -34.55 10.81 -12.06
C GLY A 13 -33.42 11.85 -12.17
N SER A 14 -33.43 12.83 -11.28
CA SER A 14 -32.29 13.78 -11.15
C SER A 14 -31.06 12.98 -10.74
N VAL A 15 -30.18 12.71 -11.69
CA VAL A 15 -28.81 12.30 -11.39
C VAL A 15 -28.16 13.51 -10.72
N ALA A 16 -28.17 13.53 -9.40
CA ALA A 16 -27.36 14.44 -8.64
C ALA A 16 -25.88 14.05 -8.92
N LEU A 17 -25.29 14.69 -9.94
CA LEU A 17 -23.84 14.75 -10.05
C LEU A 17 -23.34 15.44 -8.77
N HIS A 18 -22.92 14.62 -7.80
CA HIS A 18 -22.14 15.10 -6.69
C HIS A 18 -20.78 15.49 -7.28
N SER A 19 -20.67 16.73 -7.72
CA SER A 19 -19.40 17.39 -7.93
C SER A 19 -18.73 17.44 -6.56
N PHE A 20 -17.85 16.46 -6.29
CA PHE A 20 -16.88 16.60 -5.21
C PHE A 20 -16.12 17.89 -5.52
N PRO A 21 -16.05 18.86 -4.59
CA PRO A 21 -15.18 20.00 -4.79
C PRO A 21 -13.78 19.40 -5.03
N SER A 22 -13.20 19.70 -6.18
CA SER A 22 -11.79 19.48 -6.41
C SER A 22 -11.10 20.37 -5.37
N MET A 23 -10.79 19.78 -4.20
CA MET A 23 -9.84 20.41 -3.29
C MET A 23 -8.58 20.56 -4.11
N ALA A 24 -8.28 21.80 -4.49
CA ALA A 24 -7.01 22.16 -5.10
C ALA A 24 -5.95 21.61 -4.15
N PHE A 25 -5.37 20.49 -4.52
CA PHE A 25 -4.30 19.85 -3.77
C PHE A 25 -3.16 20.85 -3.78
N ASN A 26 -3.03 21.58 -2.68
CA ASN A 26 -1.88 22.43 -2.46
C ASN A 26 -0.70 21.45 -2.42
N THR A 27 -0.02 21.29 -3.56
CA THR A 27 1.23 20.54 -3.68
C THR A 27 2.25 21.27 -2.82
N ARG A 28 2.09 21.15 -1.49
CA ARG A 28 3.19 21.42 -0.58
C ARG A 28 4.29 20.52 -1.11
N ASN A 29 5.38 21.13 -1.48
CA ASN A 29 6.61 20.49 -1.88
C ASN A 29 6.88 19.33 -0.91
N THR A 30 6.48 18.10 -1.28
CA THR A 30 6.72 16.95 -0.41
C THR A 30 8.24 16.83 -0.33
N ASP A 31 8.77 17.00 0.87
CA ASP A 31 10.21 16.97 1.08
C ASP A 31 10.74 15.63 0.52
N THR A 32 11.74 15.71 -0.33
CA THR A 32 12.42 14.55 -0.90
C THR A 32 12.83 13.56 0.20
N LEU A 33 13.22 14.06 1.37
CA LEU A 33 13.58 13.23 2.52
C LEU A 33 12.38 12.44 3.07
N GLU A 34 11.16 12.98 3.02
CA GLU A 34 9.96 12.23 3.42
C GLU A 34 9.66 11.09 2.46
N LEU A 35 9.89 11.29 1.15
CA LEU A 35 9.64 10.27 0.14
C LEU A 35 10.52 9.02 0.32
N ILE A 36 11.73 9.20 0.84
CA ILE A 36 12.68 8.12 1.12
C ILE A 36 12.71 7.69 2.59
N GLY A 37 11.79 8.21 3.41
CA GLY A 37 11.66 7.86 4.82
C GLY A 37 12.72 8.46 5.75
N LYS A 38 13.49 9.43 5.28
CA LYS A 38 14.51 10.18 6.07
C LYS A 38 13.98 11.52 6.60
N GLY A 39 12.80 11.93 6.17
CA GLY A 39 12.09 13.10 6.69
C GLY A 39 11.24 12.77 7.92
N ASN A 40 10.50 13.78 8.38
CA ASN A 40 9.65 13.69 9.57
C ASN A 40 8.21 14.17 9.26
N PRO A 41 7.39 13.37 8.58
CA PRO A 41 6.03 13.74 8.25
C PRO A 41 5.18 13.88 9.51
N THR A 42 4.24 14.84 9.51
CA THR A 42 3.22 14.91 10.54
C THR A 42 2.22 13.78 10.35
N VAL A 43 2.08 12.93 11.37
CA VAL A 43 1.23 11.73 11.33
C VAL A 43 0.25 11.68 12.51
N PHE A 44 -0.86 10.98 12.30
CA PHE A 44 -1.99 10.82 13.22
C PHE A 44 -2.33 9.34 13.39
N GLY A 45 -2.82 8.98 14.57
CA GLY A 45 -3.31 7.64 14.90
C GLY A 45 -2.96 7.21 16.33
N ASN A 46 -3.58 6.14 16.78
CA ASN A 46 -3.28 5.47 18.05
C ASN A 46 -2.95 4.01 17.75
N GLY A 47 -1.71 3.62 18.00
CA GLY A 47 -1.17 2.31 17.63
C GLY A 47 -0.82 2.15 16.14
N PHE A 48 -1.03 3.19 15.33
CA PHE A 48 -0.63 3.28 13.92
C PHE A 48 -0.40 4.75 13.55
N SER A 49 0.15 5.02 12.37
CA SER A 49 0.51 6.40 11.97
C SER A 49 0.25 6.62 10.49
N LEU A 50 -0.62 7.61 10.18
CA LEU A 50 -0.98 8.03 8.82
C LEU A 50 -0.96 9.56 8.71
N ARG A 51 -0.79 10.10 7.50
CA ARG A 51 -1.06 11.52 7.24
C ARG A 51 -2.53 11.84 7.53
N LYS A 52 -2.82 13.10 7.85
CA LYS A 52 -4.14 13.52 8.34
C LYS A 52 -5.29 13.06 7.45
N GLU A 53 -5.20 13.30 6.16
CA GLU A 53 -6.25 12.96 5.20
C GLU A 53 -6.45 11.44 5.08
N ALA A 54 -5.34 10.68 5.05
CA ALA A 54 -5.39 9.22 5.04
C ALA A 54 -5.95 8.67 6.36
N TYR A 55 -5.61 9.29 7.49
CA TYR A 55 -6.15 8.96 8.80
C TYR A 55 -7.67 9.17 8.86
N ASP A 56 -8.15 10.34 8.42
CA ASP A 56 -9.59 10.66 8.44
C ASP A 56 -10.39 9.70 7.55
N ALA A 57 -9.87 9.39 6.37
CA ALA A 57 -10.48 8.42 5.46
C ALA A 57 -10.47 7.00 6.06
N PHE A 58 -9.36 6.59 6.68
CA PHE A 58 -9.24 5.29 7.34
C PHE A 58 -10.20 5.14 8.52
N VAL A 59 -10.39 6.16 9.34
CA VAL A 59 -11.35 6.14 10.46
C VAL A 59 -12.77 5.92 9.95
N LYS A 60 -13.17 6.56 8.84
CA LYS A 60 -14.48 6.37 8.21
C LYS A 60 -14.61 4.94 7.65
N MET A 61 -13.60 4.44 6.96
CA MET A 61 -13.56 3.07 6.43
C MET A 61 -13.69 2.04 7.55
N ARG A 62 -12.92 2.19 8.63
CA ARG A 62 -12.98 1.31 9.80
C ARG A 62 -14.35 1.31 10.47
N ALA A 63 -14.95 2.49 10.64
CA ALA A 63 -16.29 2.61 11.23
C ALA A 63 -17.40 1.97 10.36
N ALA A 64 -17.24 1.98 9.03
CA ALA A 64 -18.16 1.27 8.14
C ALA A 64 -18.00 -0.25 8.22
N ALA A 65 -16.78 -0.75 8.23
CA ALA A 65 -16.50 -2.19 8.39
C ALA A 65 -17.02 -2.74 9.73
N GLU A 66 -16.91 -1.96 10.80
CA GLU A 66 -17.39 -2.33 12.15
C GLU A 66 -18.90 -2.59 12.17
N LYS A 67 -19.70 -1.84 11.39
CA LYS A 67 -21.16 -2.07 11.26
C LYS A 67 -21.49 -3.42 10.64
N GLU A 68 -20.57 -4.00 9.92
CA GLU A 68 -20.69 -5.34 9.31
C GLU A 68 -19.94 -6.42 10.12
N GLY A 69 -19.52 -6.08 11.35
CA GLY A 69 -18.85 -7.01 12.28
C GLY A 69 -17.40 -7.32 11.93
N ILE A 70 -16.73 -6.41 11.17
CA ILE A 70 -15.31 -6.52 10.82
C ILE A 70 -14.53 -5.47 11.62
N SER A 71 -13.61 -5.91 12.48
CA SER A 71 -12.78 -5.00 13.29
C SER A 71 -11.41 -4.82 12.66
N ILE A 72 -11.28 -3.81 11.80
CA ILE A 72 -10.01 -3.54 11.09
C ILE A 72 -8.93 -3.14 12.08
N HIS A 73 -7.88 -3.95 12.14
CA HIS A 73 -6.67 -3.71 12.92
C HIS A 73 -5.47 -3.45 12.01
N VAL A 74 -4.73 -2.38 12.31
CA VAL A 74 -3.51 -2.03 11.56
C VAL A 74 -2.32 -2.77 12.14
N VAL A 75 -1.71 -3.63 11.36
CA VAL A 75 -0.48 -4.39 11.70
C VAL A 75 0.76 -3.55 11.41
N SER A 76 0.72 -2.76 10.35
CA SER A 76 1.82 -1.87 9.95
C SER A 76 1.27 -0.63 9.24
N SER A 77 1.95 0.50 9.41
CA SER A 77 1.64 1.78 8.77
C SER A 77 2.93 2.55 8.48
N TYR A 78 3.05 3.82 8.82
CA TYR A 78 4.26 4.60 8.63
C TYR A 78 5.50 3.90 9.20
N ARG A 79 6.53 3.84 8.39
CA ARG A 79 7.88 3.38 8.76
C ARG A 79 8.92 4.36 8.23
N ASN A 80 9.77 4.91 9.09
CA ASN A 80 10.91 5.69 8.64
C ASN A 80 12.02 4.79 8.05
N TYR A 81 12.99 5.40 7.41
CA TYR A 81 14.15 4.72 6.81
C TYR A 81 14.85 3.78 7.79
N ALA A 82 15.17 4.28 9.00
CA ALA A 82 15.89 3.50 10.00
C ALA A 82 15.11 2.25 10.43
N HIS A 83 13.78 2.35 10.57
CA HIS A 83 12.94 1.19 10.86
C HIS A 83 12.98 0.17 9.71
N GLN A 84 12.83 0.62 8.46
CA GLN A 84 12.90 -0.26 7.30
C GLN A 84 14.28 -0.91 7.17
N ASN A 85 15.36 -0.18 7.48
CA ASN A 85 16.71 -0.73 7.47
C ASN A 85 16.90 -1.85 8.52
N ARG A 86 16.36 -1.68 9.73
CA ARG A 86 16.37 -2.76 10.74
C ARG A 86 15.63 -4.02 10.26
N ILE A 87 14.52 -3.87 9.52
CA ILE A 87 13.80 -5.01 8.92
C ILE A 87 14.68 -5.68 7.86
N TRP A 88 15.29 -4.90 6.99
CA TRP A 88 16.20 -5.37 5.94
C TRP A 88 17.36 -6.18 6.51
N GLU A 89 18.12 -5.59 7.42
CA GLU A 89 19.29 -6.23 8.03
C GLU A 89 18.93 -7.51 8.79
N ARG A 90 17.84 -7.49 9.57
CA ARG A 90 17.36 -8.69 10.28
C ARG A 90 17.05 -9.83 9.31
N LYS A 91 16.36 -9.53 8.20
CA LYS A 91 16.02 -10.53 7.18
C LYS A 91 17.28 -11.02 6.47
N TYR A 92 18.18 -10.13 6.08
CA TYR A 92 19.42 -10.46 5.40
C TYR A 92 20.30 -11.39 6.26
N LYS A 93 20.57 -11.01 7.51
CA LYS A 93 21.30 -11.84 8.49
C LYS A 93 20.64 -13.20 8.70
N ARG A 94 19.31 -13.23 8.82
CA ARG A 94 18.57 -14.49 8.99
C ARG A 94 18.73 -15.42 7.79
N PHE A 95 18.57 -14.92 6.58
CA PHE A 95 18.61 -15.74 5.39
C PHE A 95 20.03 -16.21 5.03
N THR A 96 21.04 -15.37 5.21
CA THR A 96 22.45 -15.76 5.02
C THR A 96 22.88 -16.77 6.08
N LYS A 97 22.44 -16.63 7.34
CA LYS A 97 22.67 -17.64 8.40
C LYS A 97 22.00 -18.97 8.08
N GLN A 98 20.88 -18.98 7.32
CA GLN A 98 20.22 -20.19 6.83
C GLN A 98 20.92 -20.81 5.60
N GLY A 99 22.07 -20.29 5.18
CA GLY A 99 22.89 -20.82 4.07
C GLY A 99 22.54 -20.26 2.68
N LEU A 100 21.65 -19.26 2.57
CA LEU A 100 21.41 -18.62 1.30
C LEU A 100 22.61 -17.74 0.91
N SER A 101 23.00 -17.76 -0.38
CA SER A 101 23.92 -16.76 -0.91
C SER A 101 23.37 -15.34 -0.75
N PRO A 102 24.22 -14.31 -0.70
CA PRO A 102 23.78 -12.91 -0.59
C PRO A 102 22.68 -12.53 -1.60
N ILE A 103 22.88 -12.90 -2.87
CA ILE A 103 21.91 -12.62 -3.94
C ILE A 103 20.57 -13.33 -3.67
N LYS A 104 20.59 -14.61 -3.29
CA LYS A 104 19.37 -15.35 -2.94
C LYS A 104 18.68 -14.83 -1.70
N ALA A 105 19.43 -14.33 -0.73
CA ALA A 105 18.87 -13.65 0.44
C ALA A 105 18.15 -12.35 0.02
N ILE A 106 18.76 -11.53 -0.84
CA ILE A 106 18.16 -10.32 -1.40
C ILE A 106 16.87 -10.64 -2.16
N GLU A 107 16.91 -11.58 -3.10
CA GLU A 107 15.72 -12.04 -3.87
C GLU A 107 14.58 -12.47 -2.94
N LYS A 108 14.90 -13.21 -1.88
CA LYS A 108 13.91 -13.66 -0.90
C LYS A 108 13.34 -12.52 -0.06
N ILE A 109 14.16 -11.51 0.24
CA ILE A 109 13.70 -10.32 0.97
C ILE A 109 12.73 -9.52 0.11
N ILE A 110 13.13 -9.19 -1.13
CA ILE A 110 12.34 -8.35 -2.02
C ILE A 110 11.07 -9.01 -2.57
N ALA A 111 10.80 -10.27 -2.21
CA ALA A 111 9.51 -10.89 -2.50
C ALA A 111 8.35 -10.24 -1.71
N TYR A 112 8.62 -9.76 -0.46
CA TYR A 112 7.63 -9.20 0.46
C TYR A 112 8.15 -8.00 1.28
N SER A 113 9.31 -7.45 0.95
CA SER A 113 9.88 -6.35 1.75
C SER A 113 10.73 -5.46 0.87
N THR A 114 10.59 -4.17 1.06
CA THR A 114 11.28 -3.15 0.27
C THR A 114 12.72 -2.94 0.72
N ILE A 115 13.57 -2.52 -0.20
CA ILE A 115 14.86 -1.92 0.12
C ILE A 115 14.60 -0.60 0.88
N PRO A 116 15.36 -0.27 1.95
CA PRO A 116 15.23 1.02 2.63
C PRO A 116 15.31 2.21 1.67
N GLY A 117 14.44 3.18 1.86
CA GLY A 117 14.29 4.32 0.96
C GLY A 117 13.32 4.10 -0.22
N THR A 118 12.80 2.87 -0.41
CA THR A 118 11.87 2.56 -1.51
C THR A 118 10.51 2.09 -1.02
N SER A 119 10.25 2.14 0.28
CA SER A 119 8.99 1.68 0.86
C SER A 119 7.89 2.72 0.73
N ARG A 120 6.72 2.32 0.26
CA ARG A 120 5.52 3.16 0.26
C ARG A 120 5.07 3.53 1.68
N HIS A 121 5.36 2.69 2.68
CA HIS A 121 5.13 3.02 4.09
C HIS A 121 5.91 4.23 4.59
N HIS A 122 6.94 4.71 3.88
CA HIS A 122 7.61 5.97 4.16
C HIS A 122 6.71 7.19 3.97
N TRP A 123 5.67 7.05 3.16
CA TRP A 123 4.76 8.14 2.80
C TRP A 123 3.66 8.37 3.82
N ALA A 124 3.49 7.46 4.79
CA ALA A 124 2.39 7.49 5.77
C ALA A 124 0.99 7.51 5.12
N THR A 125 0.86 6.83 3.98
CA THR A 125 -0.38 6.65 3.20
C THR A 125 -0.82 5.20 3.12
N ASP A 126 0.08 4.27 3.50
CA ASP A 126 -0.09 2.83 3.32
C ASP A 126 -0.27 2.11 4.66
N ILE A 127 -1.13 1.11 4.65
CA ILE A 127 -1.48 0.27 5.80
C ILE A 127 -1.48 -1.21 5.44
N ASP A 128 -0.98 -2.04 6.39
CA ASP A 128 -1.20 -3.48 6.39
C ASP A 128 -2.26 -3.81 7.44
N ILE A 129 -3.35 -4.45 7.07
CA ILE A 129 -4.54 -4.61 7.89
C ILE A 129 -5.05 -6.05 7.97
N ILE A 130 -5.64 -6.40 9.12
CA ILE A 130 -6.31 -7.68 9.38
C ILE A 130 -7.64 -7.44 10.10
N ASP A 131 -8.45 -8.49 10.22
CA ASP A 131 -9.64 -8.49 11.09
C ASP A 131 -9.29 -9.02 12.48
N LYS A 132 -9.47 -8.18 13.51
CA LYS A 132 -9.22 -8.55 14.90
C LYS A 132 -10.35 -9.37 15.53
N ASN A 133 -11.54 -9.40 14.92
CA ASN A 133 -12.68 -10.19 15.41
C ASN A 133 -12.56 -11.69 15.11
N THR A 134 -11.46 -12.12 14.49
CA THR A 134 -11.24 -13.53 14.12
C THR A 134 -10.15 -14.17 14.96
N THR A 135 -10.22 -15.49 15.12
CA THR A 135 -9.16 -16.26 15.77
C THR A 135 -8.07 -16.63 14.77
N TYR A 136 -6.83 -16.31 15.11
CA TYR A 136 -5.67 -16.63 14.25
C TYR A 136 -4.43 -16.93 15.09
N SER A 137 -3.45 -17.60 14.48
CA SER A 137 -2.15 -17.89 15.08
C SER A 137 -1.01 -17.70 14.07
N GLY A 138 0.21 -17.49 14.55
CA GLY A 138 1.41 -17.32 13.73
C GLY A 138 1.40 -16.05 12.87
N ASP A 139 2.14 -16.07 11.76
CA ASP A 139 2.24 -14.91 10.85
C ASP A 139 0.88 -14.56 10.24
N VAL A 140 0.48 -13.29 10.38
CA VAL A 140 -0.84 -12.81 9.94
C VAL A 140 -0.82 -12.28 8.49
N LEU A 141 0.32 -11.79 8.01
CA LEU A 141 0.47 -11.23 6.67
C LEU A 141 0.92 -12.33 5.70
N VAL A 142 0.03 -13.29 5.47
CA VAL A 142 0.22 -14.38 4.51
C VAL A 142 -1.05 -14.57 3.66
N PRO A 143 -0.96 -14.66 2.32
CA PRO A 143 -2.13 -14.65 1.42
C PRO A 143 -3.19 -15.70 1.75
N ARG A 144 -2.77 -16.92 2.13
CA ARG A 144 -3.69 -18.02 2.45
C ARG A 144 -4.70 -17.69 3.57
N LYS A 145 -4.40 -16.73 4.45
CA LYS A 145 -5.31 -16.31 5.53
C LYS A 145 -6.43 -15.39 5.05
N PHE A 146 -6.31 -14.89 3.84
CA PHE A 146 -7.28 -14.00 3.18
C PHE A 146 -8.11 -14.73 2.12
N HIS A 147 -7.94 -16.07 1.97
CA HIS A 147 -8.64 -16.87 0.95
C HIS A 147 -9.12 -18.21 1.53
N GLY A 148 -10.09 -18.84 0.83
CA GLY A 148 -10.69 -20.11 1.24
C GLY A 148 -11.34 -19.98 2.63
N ASP A 149 -10.93 -20.84 3.56
CA ASP A 149 -11.41 -20.84 4.95
C ASP A 149 -10.54 -19.97 5.87
N GLY A 150 -9.76 -19.09 5.32
CA GLY A 150 -8.84 -18.22 6.07
C GLY A 150 -9.58 -17.21 6.96
N PRO A 151 -9.00 -16.83 8.10
CA PRO A 151 -9.67 -15.96 9.09
C PRO A 151 -9.98 -14.55 8.58
N PHE A 152 -9.32 -14.08 7.53
CA PHE A 152 -9.47 -12.73 7.00
C PHE A 152 -10.21 -12.65 5.67
N CYS A 153 -10.92 -13.73 5.25
CA CYS A 153 -11.68 -13.76 3.99
C CYS A 153 -12.77 -12.69 3.97
N LYS A 154 -13.57 -12.59 5.05
CA LYS A 154 -14.63 -11.59 5.18
C LYS A 154 -14.09 -10.16 5.06
N LEU A 155 -12.96 -9.87 5.70
CA LEU A 155 -12.28 -8.58 5.58
C LEU A 155 -11.86 -8.32 4.14
N ARG A 156 -11.20 -9.27 3.45
CA ARG A 156 -10.76 -9.12 2.06
C ARG A 156 -11.95 -8.80 1.15
N GLU A 157 -13.02 -9.58 1.23
CA GLU A 157 -14.21 -9.39 0.40
C GLU A 157 -14.85 -8.03 0.64
N TRP A 158 -14.94 -7.60 1.90
CA TRP A 158 -15.43 -6.28 2.25
C TRP A 158 -14.55 -5.16 1.68
N LEU A 159 -13.23 -5.29 1.78
CA LEU A 159 -12.29 -4.31 1.24
C LEU A 159 -12.33 -4.22 -0.29
N GLU A 160 -12.44 -5.35 -0.98
CA GLU A 160 -12.61 -5.39 -2.45
C GLU A 160 -13.86 -4.63 -2.90
N ALA A 161 -14.94 -4.72 -2.13
CA ALA A 161 -16.20 -4.04 -2.44
C ALA A 161 -16.23 -2.55 -2.03
N ASN A 162 -15.53 -2.17 -0.96
CA ASN A 162 -15.78 -0.90 -0.29
C ASN A 162 -14.55 0.02 -0.16
N ALA A 163 -13.32 -0.49 -0.12
CA ALA A 163 -12.14 0.32 0.23
C ALA A 163 -11.92 1.52 -0.70
N ASN A 164 -12.22 1.37 -1.99
CA ASN A 164 -12.09 2.43 -3.00
C ASN A 164 -13.01 3.63 -2.73
N THR A 165 -14.18 3.43 -2.11
CA THR A 165 -15.10 4.53 -1.74
C THR A 165 -14.51 5.44 -0.65
N TYR A 166 -13.51 4.93 0.07
CA TYR A 166 -12.73 5.68 1.06
C TYR A 166 -11.36 6.11 0.53
N GLY A 167 -11.08 5.92 -0.77
CA GLY A 167 -9.83 6.27 -1.42
C GLY A 167 -8.69 5.29 -1.18
N PHE A 168 -8.95 4.11 -0.59
CA PHE A 168 -7.95 3.07 -0.39
C PHE A 168 -8.00 2.02 -1.48
N TYR A 169 -6.84 1.66 -2.02
CA TYR A 169 -6.69 0.65 -3.06
C TYR A 169 -5.62 -0.35 -2.65
N ILE A 170 -5.86 -1.63 -2.93
CA ILE A 170 -4.83 -2.67 -2.78
C ILE A 170 -3.61 -2.32 -3.63
N VAL A 171 -2.41 -2.48 -3.07
CA VAL A 171 -1.17 -2.10 -3.76
C VAL A 171 -0.67 -3.21 -4.67
N TYR A 172 -0.50 -4.42 -4.13
CA TYR A 172 0.08 -5.56 -4.84
C TYR A 172 -1.01 -6.60 -5.11
N THR A 173 -1.59 -6.51 -6.30
CA THR A 173 -2.68 -7.38 -6.76
C THR A 173 -2.18 -8.77 -7.14
N ASP A 174 -3.09 -9.73 -7.29
CA ASP A 174 -2.85 -11.08 -7.83
C ASP A 174 -2.90 -11.14 -9.37
N ARG A 175 -2.93 -9.99 -10.04
CA ARG A 175 -2.98 -9.90 -11.51
C ARG A 175 -1.89 -10.78 -12.14
N ALA A 176 -2.30 -11.59 -13.11
CA ALA A 176 -1.39 -12.41 -13.90
C ALA A 176 -0.27 -11.57 -14.53
N ASN A 177 0.92 -12.15 -14.64
CA ASN A 177 2.12 -11.53 -15.23
C ASN A 177 2.75 -10.38 -14.41
N ARG A 178 2.22 -10.05 -13.22
CA ARG A 178 2.95 -9.17 -12.30
C ARG A 178 4.26 -9.84 -11.87
N LYS A 179 5.30 -9.01 -11.83
CA LYS A 179 6.62 -9.36 -11.28
C LYS A 179 6.85 -8.62 -9.97
N GLY A 180 8.03 -8.70 -9.40
CA GLY A 180 8.38 -7.98 -8.19
C GLY A 180 7.68 -8.49 -6.92
N PHE A 181 7.11 -7.57 -6.12
CA PHE A 181 6.45 -7.97 -4.86
C PHE A 181 5.29 -8.92 -5.09
N LYS A 182 5.21 -9.94 -4.24
CA LYS A 182 4.11 -10.90 -4.26
C LYS A 182 2.77 -10.23 -3.94
N TYR A 183 1.67 -10.92 -4.23
CA TYR A 183 0.33 -10.51 -3.86
C TYR A 183 0.20 -10.31 -2.33
N GLU A 184 -0.34 -9.14 -1.93
CA GLU A 184 -0.49 -8.73 -0.54
C GLU A 184 -1.93 -8.26 -0.28
N PRO A 185 -2.88 -9.16 0.01
CA PRO A 185 -4.30 -8.81 0.23
C PRO A 185 -4.55 -7.91 1.43
N TRP A 186 -3.55 -7.68 2.27
CA TRP A 186 -3.57 -6.82 3.45
C TRP A 186 -3.11 -5.39 3.18
N HIS A 187 -2.38 -5.14 2.08
CA HIS A 187 -1.66 -3.89 1.85
C HIS A 187 -2.49 -2.92 1.00
N TYR A 188 -2.96 -1.87 1.64
CA TYR A 188 -3.77 -0.82 1.03
C TYR A 188 -3.10 0.54 1.11
N SER A 189 -3.28 1.36 0.08
CA SER A 189 -2.72 2.70 -0.04
C SER A 189 -3.82 3.73 -0.28
N TYR A 190 -3.73 4.88 0.39
CA TYR A 190 -4.63 6.02 0.21
C TYR A 190 -4.24 6.80 -1.05
N ALA A 191 -4.95 6.56 -2.15
CA ALA A 191 -4.63 7.04 -3.49
C ALA A 191 -4.55 8.57 -3.62
N PRO A 192 -5.43 9.38 -2.97
CA PRO A 192 -5.38 10.84 -3.11
C PRO A 192 -4.03 11.46 -2.70
N LEU A 193 -3.31 10.85 -1.75
CA LEU A 193 -1.98 11.28 -1.34
C LEU A 193 -0.87 10.49 -2.01
N SER A 194 -1.02 9.18 -2.15
CA SER A 194 0.08 8.32 -2.61
C SER A 194 0.36 8.46 -4.11
N LYS A 195 -0.63 8.80 -4.95
CA LYS A 195 -0.43 9.05 -6.39
C LYS A 195 0.49 10.26 -6.64
N PRO A 196 0.20 11.47 -6.14
CA PRO A 196 1.10 12.60 -6.30
C PRO A 196 2.48 12.34 -5.67
N MET A 197 2.55 11.62 -4.53
CA MET A 197 3.83 11.24 -3.93
C MET A 197 4.63 10.28 -4.83
N LEU A 198 3.97 9.32 -5.50
CA LEU A 198 4.63 8.45 -6.47
C LEU A 198 5.16 9.27 -7.67
N THR A 199 4.39 10.26 -8.13
CA THR A 199 4.83 11.16 -9.20
C THR A 199 6.12 11.91 -8.81
N GLU A 200 6.19 12.46 -7.61
CA GLU A 200 7.41 13.11 -7.10
C GLU A 200 8.54 12.11 -6.86
N TYR A 201 8.24 10.92 -6.31
CA TYR A 201 9.23 9.88 -6.09
C TYR A 201 9.91 9.42 -7.39
N ARG A 202 9.18 9.33 -8.50
CA ARG A 202 9.71 8.95 -9.82
C ARG A 202 10.69 9.97 -10.42
N LYS A 203 10.73 11.21 -9.90
CA LYS A 203 11.71 12.23 -10.31
C LYS A 203 13.06 12.06 -9.62
N LEU A 204 13.12 11.23 -8.56
CA LEU A 204 14.35 10.99 -7.83
C LEU A 204 15.29 10.07 -8.62
N ASP A 205 16.58 10.31 -8.50
CA ASP A 205 17.60 9.37 -8.96
C ASP A 205 17.74 8.20 -7.96
N ILE A 206 16.76 7.27 -8.03
CA ILE A 206 16.70 6.09 -7.15
C ILE A 206 17.95 5.23 -7.30
N LYS A 207 18.51 5.16 -8.50
CA LYS A 207 19.74 4.41 -8.76
C LYS A 207 20.90 4.99 -7.95
N LYS A 208 21.14 6.29 -8.07
CA LYS A 208 22.18 6.99 -7.30
C LYS A 208 21.94 6.87 -5.81
N MET A 209 20.70 7.00 -5.36
CA MET A 209 20.34 6.83 -3.95
C MET A 209 20.70 5.43 -3.44
N LEU A 210 20.30 4.37 -4.11
CA LEU A 210 20.58 2.99 -3.68
C LEU A 210 22.06 2.63 -3.75
N GLN A 211 22.80 3.21 -4.68
CA GLN A 211 24.26 3.03 -4.78
C GLN A 211 25.04 3.77 -3.70
N ALA A 212 24.50 4.91 -3.22
CA ALA A 212 25.13 5.70 -2.16
C ALA A 212 24.90 5.08 -0.76
N GLU A 213 23.87 4.26 -0.57
CA GLU A 213 23.53 3.67 0.71
C GLU A 213 24.35 2.40 0.98
N LYS A 214 25.00 2.36 2.15
CA LYS A 214 25.77 1.18 2.59
C LYS A 214 24.86 0.17 3.30
N LEU A 215 23.91 -0.39 2.56
CA LEU A 215 23.03 -1.44 3.09
C LEU A 215 23.72 -2.79 3.07
N MET A 216 23.34 -3.70 3.96
CA MET A 216 23.82 -5.09 3.90
C MET A 216 23.45 -5.74 2.56
N GLY A 217 24.44 -6.22 1.83
CA GLY A 217 24.29 -6.81 0.50
C GLY A 217 24.22 -5.81 -0.65
N SER A 218 24.36 -4.49 -0.39
CA SER A 218 24.29 -3.46 -1.43
C SER A 218 25.42 -3.56 -2.46
N GLU A 219 26.52 -4.25 -2.16
CA GLU A 219 27.58 -4.59 -3.11
C GLU A 219 27.06 -5.43 -4.31
N HIS A 220 25.89 -6.06 -4.16
CA HIS A 220 25.23 -6.81 -5.23
C HIS A 220 24.20 -5.97 -6.00
N PHE A 221 23.98 -4.71 -5.66
CA PHE A 221 23.04 -3.81 -6.34
C PHE A 221 23.67 -3.22 -7.62
N ASN A 222 23.95 -4.10 -8.59
CA ASN A 222 24.41 -3.64 -9.89
C ASN A 222 23.29 -2.94 -10.67
N GLU A 223 23.65 -2.29 -11.77
CA GLU A 223 22.72 -1.52 -12.59
C GLU A 223 21.52 -2.34 -13.09
N LYS A 224 21.76 -3.57 -13.54
CA LYS A 224 20.71 -4.47 -14.02
C LYS A 224 19.72 -4.79 -12.92
N PHE A 225 20.20 -5.12 -11.73
CA PHE A 225 19.36 -5.38 -10.55
C PHE A 225 18.51 -4.16 -10.20
N ILE A 226 19.13 -2.96 -10.09
CA ILE A 226 18.41 -1.74 -9.71
C ILE A 226 17.33 -1.41 -10.75
N ASN A 227 17.64 -1.47 -12.03
CA ASN A 227 16.69 -1.19 -13.11
C ASN A 227 15.50 -2.17 -13.09
N SER A 228 15.75 -3.48 -12.89
CA SER A 228 14.68 -4.46 -12.71
C SER A 228 13.85 -4.18 -11.46
N TYR A 229 14.49 -3.87 -10.33
CA TYR A 229 13.82 -3.59 -9.07
C TYR A 229 12.89 -2.35 -9.17
N ILE A 230 13.35 -1.28 -9.81
CA ILE A 230 12.51 -0.09 -10.04
C ILE A 230 11.30 -0.47 -10.89
N LYS A 231 11.50 -1.15 -12.01
CA LYS A 231 10.42 -1.51 -12.93
C LYS A 231 9.42 -2.50 -12.33
N GLU A 232 9.92 -3.52 -11.66
CA GLU A 232 9.13 -4.69 -11.26
C GLU A 232 8.62 -4.60 -9.81
N ASN A 233 9.35 -3.93 -8.91
CA ASN A 233 8.95 -3.82 -7.50
C ASN A 233 8.31 -2.47 -7.18
N ILE A 234 8.88 -1.34 -7.66
CA ILE A 234 8.37 -0.01 -7.34
C ILE A 234 7.16 0.35 -8.22
N LEU A 235 7.22 0.03 -9.53
CA LEU A 235 6.24 0.51 -10.51
C LEU A 235 5.21 -0.54 -10.95
N ASP A 236 5.44 -1.85 -10.75
CA ASP A 236 4.45 -2.88 -11.06
C ASP A 236 3.48 -3.08 -9.88
N ILE A 237 2.65 -2.08 -9.68
CA ILE A 237 1.59 -2.01 -8.66
C ILE A 237 0.21 -1.97 -9.30
N ASN A 238 -0.84 -1.87 -8.49
CA ASN A 238 -2.19 -1.64 -8.97
C ASN A 238 -2.25 -0.39 -9.88
N PRO A 239 -2.77 -0.50 -11.12
CA PRO A 239 -2.88 0.64 -12.03
C PRO A 239 -3.64 1.85 -11.45
N GLU A 240 -4.61 1.62 -10.56
CA GLU A 240 -5.36 2.67 -9.88
C GLU A 240 -4.47 3.56 -8.97
N LEU A 241 -3.29 3.10 -8.62
CA LEU A 241 -2.30 3.85 -7.83
C LEU A 241 -1.19 4.47 -8.68
N LEU A 242 -1.18 4.23 -9.98
CA LEU A 242 -0.31 4.92 -10.91
C LEU A 242 -0.90 6.30 -11.27
N SER A 243 -0.05 7.28 -11.42
CA SER A 243 -0.44 8.65 -11.81
C SER A 243 -0.55 8.78 -13.32
#